data_40206458183fe5ac985235cbd84a0786
#
_entry.id   40206458183fe5ac985235cbd84a0786
#
_cell.length_a   1.000
_cell.length_b   1.000
_cell.length_c   1.000
_cell.angle_alpha   90.00
_cell.angle_beta   90.00
_cell.angle_gamma   90.00
#
_symmetry.space_group_name_H-M   'P 1'
#
loop_
_entity.id
_entity.type
_entity.pdbx_description
1 polymer ?
#
loop_
_entity_poly.entity_id
_entity_poly.type
_entity_poly.pdbx_seq_one_letter_code
_entity_poly.pdbx_strand_id
1 'polypeptide(L)'
;MKTQSLLFLTVTALVMASPILSGAEPIPNRLIDYNGFQKIVETSKGERESRRLTEDDFLTAMKESGTVVLDARSAAMYQLRHIKGAVNLPFTDFTAASLAGVLTAKDVKILIYCNNNFLGSPVAFTSKVATASLNLSTYTSLKAYGYNQIYELGPLLDVAKTKIPFEGTEVK
;
A
#
# COMPACT_ATOMS: atom_id res chain seq x y z
N MET A 1 -85.13 -11.50 -15.44
CA MET A 1 -84.17 -11.45 -14.32
C MET A 1 -82.94 -12.24 -14.76
N LYS A 2 -81.83 -11.55 -15.05
CA LYS A 2 -80.54 -12.17 -15.44
C LYS A 2 -79.62 -12.11 -14.24
N THR A 3 -79.33 -13.26 -13.66
CA THR A 3 -78.33 -13.42 -12.57
C THR A 3 -76.94 -13.42 -13.19
N GLN A 4 -76.11 -12.42 -12.86
CA GLN A 4 -74.67 -12.38 -13.22
C GLN A 4 -73.88 -13.09 -12.08
N SER A 5 -73.25 -14.20 -12.45
CA SER A 5 -72.27 -14.91 -11.58
C SER A 5 -70.91 -14.15 -11.60
N LEU A 6 -70.48 -13.68 -10.45
CA LEU A 6 -69.19 -13.04 -10.27
C LEU A 6 -68.13 -14.12 -9.98
N LEU A 7 -67.23 -14.34 -10.90
CA LEU A 7 -66.12 -15.28 -10.74
C LEU A 7 -64.96 -14.57 -10.01
N PHE A 8 -64.69 -14.92 -8.76
CA PHE A 8 -63.54 -14.44 -8.02
C PHE A 8 -62.29 -15.26 -8.44
N LEU A 9 -61.37 -14.59 -9.11
CA LEU A 9 -60.04 -15.16 -9.46
C LEU A 9 -59.10 -14.90 -8.27
N THR A 10 -58.81 -15.93 -7.48
CA THR A 10 -57.78 -15.86 -6.42
C THR A 10 -56.41 -16.05 -7.05
N VAL A 11 -55.60 -14.95 -7.11
CA VAL A 11 -54.20 -15.00 -7.51
C VAL A 11 -53.37 -15.44 -6.28
N THR A 12 -52.93 -16.68 -6.31
CA THR A 12 -52.00 -17.21 -5.30
C THR A 12 -50.60 -16.76 -5.68
N ALA A 13 -50.05 -15.76 -4.97
CA ALA A 13 -48.65 -15.33 -5.14
C ALA A 13 -47.73 -16.43 -4.58
N LEU A 14 -47.02 -17.12 -5.47
CA LEU A 14 -45.97 -18.05 -5.12
C LEU A 14 -44.72 -17.25 -4.71
N VAL A 15 -44.49 -17.09 -3.41
CA VAL A 15 -43.27 -16.50 -2.85
C VAL A 15 -42.15 -17.48 -3.06
N MET A 16 -41.35 -17.26 -4.09
CA MET A 16 -40.09 -17.96 -4.31
C MET A 16 -39.11 -17.53 -3.20
N ALA A 17 -38.94 -18.33 -2.18
CA ALA A 17 -37.87 -18.18 -1.22
C ALA A 17 -36.52 -18.43 -1.94
N SER A 18 -35.79 -17.39 -2.21
CA SER A 18 -34.40 -17.52 -2.68
C SER A 18 -33.61 -18.29 -1.63
N PRO A 19 -32.82 -19.32 -2.01
CA PRO A 19 -31.98 -20.00 -1.05
C PRO A 19 -30.97 -18.97 -0.53
N ILE A 20 -31.01 -18.72 0.80
CA ILE A 20 -29.92 -18.01 1.49
C ILE A 20 -28.69 -18.86 1.24
N LEU A 21 -27.70 -18.33 0.46
CA LEU A 21 -26.40 -18.95 0.34
C LEU A 21 -25.89 -19.13 1.79
N SER A 22 -25.89 -20.38 2.23
CA SER A 22 -25.25 -20.74 3.49
C SER A 22 -23.79 -20.28 3.39
N GLY A 23 -23.42 -19.23 4.12
CA GLY A 23 -22.05 -18.75 4.17
C GLY A 23 -21.17 -19.93 4.54
N ALA A 24 -20.14 -20.20 3.72
CA ALA A 24 -19.17 -21.22 4.06
C ALA A 24 -18.61 -20.93 5.46
N GLU A 25 -18.52 -21.95 6.31
CA GLU A 25 -17.89 -21.81 7.62
C GLU A 25 -16.47 -21.24 7.46
N PRO A 26 -16.09 -20.25 8.27
CA PRO A 26 -14.79 -19.62 8.14
C PRO A 26 -13.68 -20.66 8.39
N ILE A 27 -12.72 -20.73 7.48
CA ILE A 27 -11.51 -21.56 7.65
C ILE A 27 -10.57 -20.81 8.59
N PRO A 28 -10.37 -21.27 9.83
CA PRO A 28 -9.60 -20.52 10.82
C PRO A 28 -8.09 -20.56 10.52
N ASN A 29 -7.48 -19.38 10.44
CA ASN A 29 -6.02 -19.23 10.43
C ASN A 29 -5.61 -18.05 11.30
N ARG A 30 -5.11 -18.32 12.49
CA ARG A 30 -4.70 -17.29 13.47
C ARG A 30 -3.49 -16.44 13.03
N LEU A 31 -2.82 -16.81 11.95
CA LEU A 31 -1.66 -16.08 11.39
C LEU A 31 -2.03 -15.18 10.21
N ILE A 32 -3.32 -15.17 9.81
CA ILE A 32 -3.84 -14.29 8.76
C ILE A 32 -5.02 -13.51 9.34
N ASP A 33 -4.84 -12.19 9.52
CA ASP A 33 -5.85 -11.29 10.07
C ASP A 33 -6.25 -10.23 9.04
N TYR A 34 -7.21 -10.58 8.18
CA TYR A 34 -7.74 -9.66 7.18
C TYR A 34 -8.44 -8.44 7.82
N ASN A 35 -9.19 -8.65 8.91
CA ASN A 35 -9.92 -7.58 9.59
C ASN A 35 -8.95 -6.57 10.22
N GLY A 36 -7.89 -7.05 10.86
CA GLY A 36 -6.82 -6.21 11.39
C GLY A 36 -6.11 -5.41 10.30
N PHE A 37 -5.81 -6.05 9.16
CA PHE A 37 -5.26 -5.36 7.99
C PHE A 37 -6.19 -4.24 7.49
N GLN A 38 -7.48 -4.53 7.28
CA GLN A 38 -8.47 -3.55 6.85
C GLN A 38 -8.56 -2.38 7.83
N LYS A 39 -8.59 -2.66 9.13
CA LYS A 39 -8.61 -1.64 10.18
C LYS A 39 -7.41 -0.71 10.11
N ILE A 40 -6.19 -1.23 9.89
CA ILE A 40 -4.98 -0.40 9.74
C ILE A 40 -5.13 0.52 8.53
N VAL A 41 -5.59 0.00 7.37
CA VAL A 41 -5.79 0.80 6.15
C VAL A 41 -6.77 1.95 6.42
N GLU A 42 -7.91 1.66 7.03
CA GLU A 42 -8.96 2.64 7.31
C GLU A 42 -8.50 3.72 8.30
N THR A 43 -7.91 3.31 9.43
CA THR A 43 -7.52 4.23 10.51
C THR A 43 -6.31 5.08 10.17
N SER A 44 -5.42 4.61 9.28
CA SER A 44 -4.22 5.37 8.89
C SER A 44 -4.41 6.25 7.65
N LYS A 45 -5.57 6.23 6.99
CA LYS A 45 -5.81 6.97 5.74
C LYS A 45 -5.49 8.46 5.86
N GLY A 46 -6.05 9.14 6.85
CA GLY A 46 -5.86 10.59 7.03
C GLY A 46 -4.41 10.94 7.40
N GLU A 47 -3.78 10.14 8.26
CA GLU A 47 -2.38 10.29 8.63
C GLU A 47 -1.46 10.14 7.42
N ARG A 48 -1.68 9.08 6.61
CA ARG A 48 -0.91 8.84 5.39
C ARG A 48 -1.01 10.01 4.41
N GLU A 49 -2.23 10.52 4.15
CA GLU A 49 -2.41 11.65 3.22
C GLU A 49 -1.68 12.91 3.71
N SER A 50 -1.68 13.20 5.01
CA SER A 50 -0.97 14.34 5.58
C SER A 50 0.56 14.20 5.59
N ARG A 51 1.08 12.99 5.36
CA ARG A 51 2.51 12.65 5.35
C ARG A 51 3.05 12.32 3.96
N ARG A 52 2.29 12.65 2.92
CA ARG A 52 2.77 12.63 1.54
C ARG A 52 3.54 13.92 1.26
N LEU A 53 4.83 13.79 1.06
CA LEU A 53 5.75 14.90 0.90
C LEU A 53 5.86 15.32 -0.56
N THR A 54 6.01 16.62 -0.79
CA THR A 54 6.50 17.14 -2.08
C THR A 54 7.93 16.68 -2.34
N GLU A 55 8.46 16.87 -3.54
CA GLU A 55 9.85 16.58 -3.84
C GLU A 55 10.81 17.36 -2.93
N ASP A 56 10.56 18.67 -2.73
CA ASP A 56 11.43 19.53 -1.94
C ASP A 56 11.37 19.18 -0.43
N ASP A 57 10.19 18.86 0.08
CA ASP A 57 10.04 18.41 1.48
C ASP A 57 10.71 17.05 1.71
N PHE A 58 10.60 16.13 0.74
CA PHE A 58 11.25 14.83 0.80
C PHE A 58 12.78 14.98 0.83
N LEU A 59 13.34 15.83 -0.05
CA LEU A 59 14.77 16.14 -0.07
C LEU A 59 15.25 16.81 1.23
N THR A 60 14.41 17.63 1.83
CA THR A 60 14.70 18.25 3.12
C THR A 60 14.72 17.20 4.24
N ALA A 61 13.71 16.35 4.28
CA ALA A 61 13.61 15.26 5.26
C ALA A 61 14.74 14.23 5.14
N MET A 62 15.23 13.95 3.92
CA MET A 62 16.40 13.07 3.71
C MET A 62 17.68 13.56 4.42
N LYS A 63 17.81 14.88 4.67
CA LYS A 63 18.99 15.47 5.31
C LYS A 63 18.90 15.50 6.84
N GLU A 64 17.72 15.22 7.40
CA GLU A 64 17.53 15.20 8.84
C GLU A 64 18.25 14.01 9.47
N SER A 65 18.98 14.27 10.55
CA SER A 65 19.70 13.21 11.27
C SER A 65 18.74 12.12 11.77
N GLY A 66 19.12 10.87 11.59
CA GLY A 66 18.31 9.71 12.01
C GLY A 66 17.17 9.35 11.07
N THR A 67 16.99 10.08 9.93
CA THR A 67 16.03 9.69 8.90
C THR A 67 16.55 8.51 8.08
N VAL A 68 15.68 7.55 7.81
CA VAL A 68 15.98 6.40 6.95
C VAL A 68 15.13 6.47 5.69
N VAL A 69 15.75 6.48 4.51
CA VAL A 69 15.06 6.28 3.23
C VAL A 69 15.00 4.77 2.98
N LEU A 70 13.80 4.20 3.00
CA LEU A 70 13.58 2.75 2.84
C LEU A 70 13.10 2.45 1.42
N ASP A 71 13.86 1.62 0.72
CA ASP A 71 13.48 1.04 -0.57
C ASP A 71 13.01 -0.40 -0.38
N ALA A 72 11.70 -0.62 -0.49
CA ALA A 72 11.07 -1.94 -0.33
C ALA A 72 10.99 -2.73 -1.65
N ARG A 73 11.56 -2.25 -2.75
CA ARG A 73 11.64 -2.99 -4.01
C ARG A 73 12.62 -4.15 -3.90
N SER A 74 12.59 -5.05 -4.89
CA SER A 74 13.58 -6.13 -4.96
C SER A 74 15.01 -5.60 -5.03
N ALA A 75 15.96 -6.35 -4.52
CA ALA A 75 17.38 -6.02 -4.57
C ALA A 75 17.87 -5.78 -6.00
N ALA A 76 17.36 -6.54 -6.99
CA ALA A 76 17.70 -6.34 -8.40
C ALA A 76 17.28 -4.95 -8.91
N MET A 77 16.07 -4.48 -8.59
CA MET A 77 15.60 -3.15 -9.00
C MET A 77 16.36 -2.03 -8.27
N TYR A 78 16.65 -2.24 -7.00
CA TYR A 78 17.49 -1.33 -6.22
C TYR A 78 18.87 -1.17 -6.82
N GLN A 79 19.55 -2.27 -7.20
CA GLN A 79 20.89 -2.23 -7.81
C GLN A 79 20.92 -1.46 -9.14
N LEU A 80 19.85 -1.51 -9.92
CA LEU A 80 19.77 -0.76 -11.17
C LEU A 80 19.72 0.75 -10.93
N ARG A 81 18.79 1.20 -10.09
CA ARG A 81 18.62 2.62 -9.73
C ARG A 81 17.83 2.75 -8.45
N HIS A 82 18.33 3.52 -7.50
CA HIS A 82 17.66 3.85 -6.24
C HIS A 82 17.99 5.28 -5.82
N ILE A 83 17.19 5.83 -4.90
CA ILE A 83 17.48 7.15 -4.29
C ILE A 83 18.80 7.03 -3.51
N LYS A 84 19.72 7.97 -3.76
CA LYS A 84 21.04 7.99 -3.11
C LYS A 84 20.93 7.92 -1.59
N GLY A 85 21.66 6.98 -0.99
CA GLY A 85 21.66 6.76 0.45
C GLY A 85 20.45 5.98 0.99
N ALA A 86 19.54 5.47 0.12
CA ALA A 86 18.46 4.60 0.55
C ALA A 86 18.99 3.24 1.02
N VAL A 87 18.32 2.68 2.02
CA VAL A 87 18.55 1.31 2.51
C VAL A 87 17.54 0.38 1.84
N ASN A 88 18.01 -0.72 1.25
CA ASN A 88 17.14 -1.72 0.65
C ASN A 88 16.77 -2.82 1.66
N LEU A 89 15.49 -3.01 1.86
CA LEU A 89 14.91 -4.20 2.46
C LEU A 89 13.70 -4.60 1.63
N PRO A 90 13.77 -5.66 0.81
CA PRO A 90 12.65 -6.09 -0.02
C PRO A 90 11.40 -6.34 0.81
N PHE A 91 10.23 -5.92 0.30
CA PHE A 91 8.95 -6.09 1.00
C PHE A 91 8.67 -7.53 1.43
N THR A 92 9.08 -8.51 0.60
CA THR A 92 8.94 -9.94 0.90
C THR A 92 9.74 -10.41 2.11
N ASP A 93 10.74 -9.62 2.52
CA ASP A 93 11.66 -9.95 3.61
C ASP A 93 11.30 -9.24 4.92
N PHE A 94 10.15 -8.54 4.96
CA PHE A 94 9.70 -7.83 6.16
C PHE A 94 9.33 -8.81 7.27
N THR A 95 10.11 -8.76 8.33
CA THR A 95 9.85 -9.40 9.62
C THR A 95 10.17 -8.39 10.73
N ALA A 96 9.76 -8.68 11.95
CA ALA A 96 10.14 -7.82 13.09
C ALA A 96 11.67 -7.70 13.23
N ALA A 97 12.40 -8.78 12.99
CA ALA A 97 13.86 -8.83 13.10
C ALA A 97 14.55 -8.06 11.96
N SER A 98 14.15 -8.29 10.70
CA SER A 98 14.78 -7.62 9.55
C SER A 98 14.51 -6.11 9.55
N LEU A 99 13.29 -5.70 9.92
CA LEU A 99 12.95 -4.29 10.07
C LEU A 99 13.76 -3.64 11.21
N ALA A 100 13.91 -4.29 12.36
CA ALA A 100 14.73 -3.77 13.46
C ALA A 100 16.23 -3.68 13.10
N GLY A 101 16.69 -4.45 12.13
CA GLY A 101 18.05 -4.40 11.62
C GLY A 101 18.35 -3.12 10.80
N VAL A 102 17.34 -2.54 10.17
CA VAL A 102 17.46 -1.33 9.32
C VAL A 102 16.81 -0.10 9.93
N LEU A 103 15.79 -0.29 10.79
CA LEU A 103 15.02 0.76 11.46
C LEU A 103 15.27 0.65 12.97
N THR A 104 16.24 1.38 13.47
CA THR A 104 16.81 1.20 14.81
C THR A 104 15.86 1.50 15.97
N ALA A 105 14.77 2.25 15.72
CA ALA A 105 13.76 2.61 16.73
C ALA A 105 12.36 2.66 16.09
N LYS A 106 11.30 2.50 16.91
CA LYS A 106 9.91 2.56 16.43
C LYS A 106 9.44 3.96 16.05
N ASP A 107 10.11 4.97 16.52
CA ASP A 107 9.87 6.40 16.25
C ASP A 107 10.86 7.00 15.24
N VAL A 108 11.73 6.18 14.62
CA VAL A 108 12.61 6.63 13.55
C VAL A 108 11.79 7.19 12.38
N LYS A 109 12.22 8.33 11.83
CA LYS A 109 11.60 8.89 10.62
C LYS A 109 11.94 8.02 9.42
N ILE A 110 10.92 7.49 8.76
CA ILE A 110 11.03 6.60 7.61
C ILE A 110 10.47 7.32 6.38
N LEU A 111 11.28 7.47 5.36
CA LEU A 111 10.86 7.96 4.05
C LEU A 111 10.71 6.77 3.11
N ILE A 112 9.55 6.60 2.51
CA ILE A 112 9.29 5.52 1.55
C ILE A 112 9.04 6.06 0.15
N TYR A 113 9.44 5.28 -0.84
CA TYR A 113 9.15 5.48 -2.25
C TYR A 113 9.01 4.14 -2.96
N CYS A 114 8.48 4.13 -4.18
CA CYS A 114 8.37 2.90 -4.96
C CYS A 114 8.47 3.13 -6.47
N ASN A 115 8.23 2.08 -7.24
CA ASN A 115 8.19 2.12 -8.70
C ASN A 115 7.31 3.24 -9.25
N ASN A 116 6.13 3.45 -8.63
CA ASN A 116 5.10 4.36 -9.12
C ASN A 116 5.43 5.85 -8.83
N ASN A 117 6.57 6.15 -8.22
CA ASN A 117 7.01 7.52 -8.03
C ASN A 117 7.85 8.05 -9.21
N PHE A 118 8.29 7.20 -10.14
CA PHE A 118 9.24 7.61 -11.17
C PHE A 118 8.88 7.15 -12.56
N LEU A 119 9.09 8.05 -13.53
CA LEU A 119 9.06 7.80 -14.98
C LEU A 119 10.48 7.87 -15.55
N GLY A 120 10.68 7.37 -16.79
CA GLY A 120 11.92 7.51 -17.51
C GLY A 120 13.00 6.45 -17.22
N SER A 121 12.71 5.45 -16.36
CA SER A 121 13.56 4.28 -16.11
C SER A 121 12.68 3.02 -16.01
N PRO A 122 12.18 2.51 -17.15
CA PRO A 122 11.11 1.50 -17.17
C PRO A 122 11.53 0.14 -16.63
N VAL A 123 12.82 -0.15 -16.52
CA VAL A 123 13.31 -1.39 -15.91
C VAL A 123 13.43 -1.21 -14.40
N ALA A 124 14.22 -0.25 -13.92
CA ALA A 124 14.43 -0.03 -12.49
C ALA A 124 13.13 0.40 -11.77
N PHE A 125 12.27 1.20 -12.44
CA PHE A 125 10.99 1.69 -11.91
C PHE A 125 9.81 1.18 -12.75
N THR A 126 9.70 -0.13 -12.94
CA THR A 126 8.55 -0.75 -13.62
C THR A 126 7.26 -0.44 -12.87
N SER A 127 6.37 0.35 -13.50
CA SER A 127 5.10 0.79 -12.89
C SER A 127 4.18 -0.37 -12.59
N LYS A 128 3.49 -0.29 -11.47
CA LYS A 128 2.40 -1.17 -11.04
C LYS A 128 1.05 -0.47 -11.26
N VAL A 129 -0.04 -1.24 -11.36
CA VAL A 129 -1.39 -0.63 -11.27
C VAL A 129 -1.51 0.16 -9.96
N ALA A 130 -2.22 1.28 -9.99
CA ALA A 130 -2.24 2.22 -8.86
C ALA A 130 -2.63 1.58 -7.53
N THR A 131 -3.63 0.69 -7.55
CA THR A 131 -4.12 -0.04 -6.36
C THR A 131 -3.16 -1.12 -5.84
N ALA A 132 -2.14 -1.51 -6.63
CA ALA A 132 -1.07 -2.42 -6.25
C ALA A 132 0.28 -1.69 -6.08
N SER A 133 0.26 -0.38 -5.92
CA SER A 133 1.46 0.42 -5.63
C SER A 133 2.14 -0.10 -4.37
N LEU A 134 3.44 -0.36 -4.44
CA LEU A 134 4.20 -0.94 -3.34
C LEU A 134 4.20 -0.02 -2.09
N ASN A 135 4.10 1.30 -2.26
CA ASN A 135 3.98 2.22 -1.13
C ASN A 135 2.76 1.92 -0.25
N LEU A 136 1.64 1.50 -0.83
CA LEU A 136 0.43 1.14 -0.06
C LEU A 136 0.71 -0.04 0.88
N SER A 137 1.31 -1.10 0.34
CA SER A 137 1.66 -2.29 1.10
C SER A 137 2.77 -2.02 2.12
N THR A 138 3.80 -1.26 1.72
CA THR A 138 4.92 -0.89 2.60
C THR A 138 4.43 -0.06 3.78
N TYR A 139 3.62 0.98 3.54
CA TYR A 139 3.07 1.84 4.59
C TYR A 139 2.23 1.02 5.59
N THR A 140 1.28 0.23 5.09
CA THR A 140 0.38 -0.58 5.92
C THR A 140 1.16 -1.60 6.75
N SER A 141 2.17 -2.26 6.15
CA SER A 141 3.00 -3.23 6.87
C SER A 141 3.86 -2.57 7.94
N LEU A 142 4.51 -1.44 7.65
CA LEU A 142 5.26 -0.70 8.67
C LEU A 142 4.36 -0.29 9.84
N LYS A 143 3.11 0.15 9.60
CA LYS A 143 2.13 0.42 10.65
C LYS A 143 1.80 -0.84 11.46
N ALA A 144 1.61 -1.99 10.80
CA ALA A 144 1.35 -3.27 11.45
C ALA A 144 2.50 -3.69 12.37
N TYR A 145 3.76 -3.40 11.99
CA TYR A 145 4.96 -3.63 12.80
C TYR A 145 5.20 -2.55 13.86
N GLY A 146 4.30 -1.55 13.99
CA GLY A 146 4.34 -0.53 15.05
C GLY A 146 5.23 0.67 14.77
N TYR A 147 5.65 0.90 13.52
CA TYR A 147 6.32 2.14 13.11
C TYR A 147 5.30 3.23 12.86
N ASN A 148 5.57 4.46 13.33
CA ASN A 148 4.58 5.54 13.30
C ASN A 148 5.05 6.80 12.56
N GLN A 149 6.35 6.98 12.31
CA GLN A 149 6.89 8.14 11.61
C GLN A 149 7.20 7.81 10.14
N ILE A 150 6.16 7.42 9.39
CA ILE A 150 6.27 7.00 7.99
C ILE A 150 5.80 8.14 7.09
N TYR A 151 6.66 8.58 6.19
CA TYR A 151 6.43 9.63 5.21
C TYR A 151 6.65 9.07 3.80
N GLU A 152 5.89 9.53 2.84
CA GLU A 152 5.87 9.00 1.48
C GLU A 152 6.23 10.07 0.47
N LEU A 153 7.09 9.76 -0.51
CA LEU A 153 7.25 10.59 -1.70
C LEU A 153 5.91 10.64 -2.44
N GLY A 154 5.28 11.82 -2.51
CA GLY A 154 3.92 11.98 -3.04
C GLY A 154 3.84 12.03 -4.57
N PRO A 155 4.69 12.81 -5.28
CA PRO A 155 4.55 13.03 -6.71
C PRO A 155 5.03 11.87 -7.58
N LEU A 156 4.58 11.89 -8.84
CA LEU A 156 5.17 11.14 -9.94
C LEU A 156 6.20 12.03 -10.62
N LEU A 157 7.47 11.62 -10.61
CA LEU A 157 8.63 12.39 -11.08
C LEU A 157 9.27 11.74 -12.29
N ASP A 158 9.84 12.54 -13.18
CA ASP A 158 10.68 12.06 -14.27
C ASP A 158 12.13 11.99 -13.79
N VAL A 159 12.79 10.82 -13.88
CA VAL A 159 14.17 10.64 -13.44
C VAL A 159 15.17 11.56 -14.12
N ALA A 160 14.85 12.08 -15.31
CA ALA A 160 15.69 13.02 -16.04
C ALA A 160 15.53 14.48 -15.59
N LYS A 161 14.50 14.80 -14.81
CA LYS A 161 14.12 16.18 -14.42
C LYS A 161 14.08 16.40 -12.92
N THR A 162 13.92 15.34 -12.14
CA THR A 162 13.84 15.41 -10.68
C THR A 162 15.15 15.91 -10.06
N LYS A 163 15.06 16.59 -8.94
CA LYS A 163 16.18 16.99 -8.09
C LYS A 163 16.68 15.85 -7.20
N ILE A 164 15.92 14.76 -7.09
CA ILE A 164 16.28 13.60 -6.25
C ILE A 164 17.51 12.92 -6.83
N PRO A 165 18.60 12.79 -6.06
CA PRO A 165 19.80 12.11 -6.52
C PRO A 165 19.60 10.59 -6.53
N PHE A 166 20.16 9.92 -7.53
CA PHE A 166 20.14 8.47 -7.66
C PHE A 166 21.53 7.86 -7.61
N GLU A 167 21.57 6.59 -7.24
CA GLU A 167 22.71 5.68 -7.35
C GLU A 167 22.23 4.37 -8.03
N GLY A 168 23.19 3.59 -8.55
CA GLY A 168 22.94 2.31 -9.21
C GLY A 168 23.62 2.17 -10.56
N THR A 169 23.52 0.99 -11.15
CA THR A 169 24.23 0.65 -12.39
C THR A 169 23.69 1.35 -13.64
N GLU A 170 22.46 1.85 -13.61
CA GLU A 170 21.83 2.67 -14.67
C GLU A 170 22.06 4.18 -14.49
N VAL A 171 22.73 4.62 -13.44
CA VAL A 171 23.02 6.03 -13.18
C VAL A 171 24.40 6.35 -13.78
N LYS A 172 24.41 7.29 -14.73
CA LYS A 172 25.63 7.77 -15.38
C LYS A 172 26.17 9.00 -14.67
#